data_ec013484f0ac8ba9ac19459f319ad36a
#
_entry.id   ec013484f0ac8ba9ac19459f319ad36a
#
_cell.length_a   1.000
_cell.length_b   1.000
_cell.length_c   1.000
_cell.angle_alpha   90.00
_cell.angle_beta   90.00
_cell.angle_gamma   90.00
#
_symmetry.space_group_name_H-M   'P 1'
#
loop_
_entity.id
_entity.type
_entity.pdbx_description
1 polymer ?
#
loop_
_entity_poly.entity_id
_entity_poly.type
_entity_poly.pdbx_seq_one_letter_code
_entity_poly.pdbx_strand_id
1 'polypeptide(L)'
;LDENSLFLDEGKNLLIEEFGKEYATYFSILSLISSSRTSRREIESVLQKNIGGYLERLENEYHLITRIKPILAKPASRNQKYVLEDNFLNFWFRFIYKYRSTIEIGNFNYVKKVIKRDFSTFAGKFLEKMFIHFLASSNKYTDIGSYWERGNQNEIDIVAINKETKKVLLAEVKLRPEKLNTRILPVKARKLFSLLKDYEFEFKGFSL
;
A
#
# COMPACT_ATOMS: atom_id res chain seq x y z
N LEU A 1 2.04 -19.48 14.10
CA LEU A 1 3.03 -20.10 13.22
C LEU A 1 3.73 -21.22 13.99
N ASP A 2 3.59 -22.42 13.52
CA ASP A 2 4.29 -23.65 13.91
C ASP A 2 4.65 -24.46 12.64
N GLU A 3 5.41 -25.53 12.78
CA GLU A 3 5.90 -26.35 11.65
C GLU A 3 4.77 -26.98 10.82
N ASN A 4 3.62 -27.24 11.40
CA ASN A 4 2.47 -27.86 10.75
C ASN A 4 1.44 -26.85 10.22
N SER A 5 1.78 -25.57 10.22
CA SER A 5 0.86 -24.56 9.75
C SER A 5 0.70 -24.61 8.22
N LEU A 6 -0.45 -25.06 7.73
CA LEU A 6 -0.84 -25.02 6.30
C LEU A 6 -0.65 -23.62 5.69
N PHE A 7 -0.74 -22.59 6.53
CA PHE A 7 -0.51 -21.19 6.16
C PHE A 7 0.88 -20.92 5.55
N LEU A 8 1.90 -21.73 5.87
CA LEU A 8 3.25 -21.53 5.37
C LEU A 8 3.34 -21.80 3.86
N ASP A 9 2.66 -22.83 3.37
CA ASP A 9 2.72 -23.26 1.98
C ASP A 9 1.53 -22.78 1.12
N GLU A 10 0.44 -22.35 1.75
CA GLU A 10 -0.80 -21.98 1.06
C GLU A 10 -0.57 -20.90 -0.01
N GLY A 11 0.10 -19.81 0.33
CA GLY A 11 0.40 -18.74 -0.63
C GLY A 11 1.29 -19.18 -1.78
N LYS A 12 2.18 -20.15 -1.54
CA LYS A 12 3.05 -20.74 -2.58
C LYS A 12 2.24 -21.61 -3.53
N ASN A 13 1.43 -22.50 -2.98
CA ASN A 13 0.64 -23.47 -3.75
C ASN A 13 -0.38 -22.79 -4.66
N LEU A 14 -1.04 -21.72 -4.14
CA LEU A 14 -2.00 -20.92 -4.92
C LEU A 14 -1.41 -20.28 -6.18
N LEU A 15 -0.11 -19.96 -6.19
CA LEU A 15 0.46 -19.11 -7.24
C LEU A 15 1.47 -19.81 -8.15
N ILE A 16 2.07 -20.93 -7.72
CA ILE A 16 3.09 -21.61 -8.54
C ILE A 16 2.49 -22.16 -9.85
N GLU A 17 1.32 -22.75 -9.78
CA GLU A 17 0.64 -23.31 -10.95
C GLU A 17 0.30 -22.21 -11.97
N GLU A 18 -0.16 -21.06 -11.48
CA GLU A 18 -0.52 -19.90 -12.30
C GLU A 18 0.71 -19.29 -13.01
N PHE A 19 1.81 -19.12 -12.29
CA PHE A 19 3.00 -18.44 -12.83
C PHE A 19 3.94 -19.34 -13.62
N GLY A 20 3.79 -20.66 -13.52
CA GLY A 20 4.63 -21.64 -14.21
C GLY A 20 6.13 -21.43 -13.96
N LYS A 21 6.95 -21.55 -15.00
CA LYS A 21 8.42 -21.47 -14.89
C LYS A 21 8.95 -20.09 -14.44
N GLU A 22 8.15 -19.02 -14.59
CA GLU A 22 8.55 -17.66 -14.24
C GLU A 22 8.18 -17.25 -12.81
N TYR A 23 7.62 -18.18 -12.01
CA TYR A 23 7.11 -17.90 -10.66
C TYR A 23 8.11 -17.14 -9.77
N ALA A 24 9.39 -17.42 -9.88
CA ALA A 24 10.42 -16.78 -9.06
C ALA A 24 10.49 -15.24 -9.27
N THR A 25 10.30 -14.79 -10.53
CA THR A 25 10.26 -13.35 -10.84
C THR A 25 8.99 -12.71 -10.27
N TYR A 26 7.82 -13.32 -10.47
CA TYR A 26 6.56 -12.83 -9.92
C TYR A 26 6.58 -12.76 -8.39
N PHE A 27 7.09 -13.81 -7.74
CA PHE A 27 7.21 -13.85 -6.27
C PHE A 27 8.14 -12.75 -5.75
N SER A 28 9.24 -12.49 -6.44
CA SER A 28 10.16 -11.41 -6.08
C SER A 28 9.49 -10.04 -6.20
N ILE A 29 8.73 -9.80 -7.27
CA ILE A 29 7.96 -8.55 -7.45
C ILE A 29 6.92 -8.39 -6.33
N LEU A 30 6.10 -9.41 -6.07
CA LEU A 30 5.06 -9.37 -5.03
C LEU A 30 5.65 -9.17 -3.63
N SER A 31 6.79 -9.83 -3.34
CA SER A 31 7.52 -9.65 -2.08
C SER A 31 8.06 -8.21 -1.91
N LEU A 32 8.52 -7.59 -2.98
CA LEU A 32 8.98 -6.19 -2.93
C LEU A 32 7.81 -5.23 -2.73
N ILE A 33 6.69 -5.41 -3.45
CA ILE A 33 5.48 -4.62 -3.28
C ILE A 33 4.96 -4.71 -1.84
N SER A 34 4.84 -5.92 -1.29
CA SER A 34 4.39 -6.15 0.10
C SER A 34 5.35 -5.56 1.13
N SER A 35 6.62 -5.39 0.77
CA SER A 35 7.68 -4.75 1.58
C SER A 35 7.80 -3.24 1.33
N SER A 36 6.77 -2.59 0.75
CA SER A 36 6.68 -1.14 0.50
C SER A 36 7.60 -0.61 -0.61
N ARG A 37 8.13 -1.48 -1.48
CA ARG A 37 8.76 -1.09 -2.75
C ARG A 37 7.70 -1.07 -3.84
N THR A 38 6.99 0.03 -3.99
CA THR A 38 5.73 0.06 -4.74
C THR A 38 5.83 0.72 -6.11
N SER A 39 6.94 1.37 -6.44
CA SER A 39 7.14 1.92 -7.78
C SER A 39 7.92 0.97 -8.68
N ARG A 40 7.61 0.96 -9.98
CA ARG A 40 8.34 0.16 -10.97
C ARG A 40 9.85 0.39 -10.87
N ARG A 41 10.29 1.65 -10.75
CA ARG A 41 11.71 2.00 -10.66
C ARG A 41 12.40 1.37 -9.46
N GLU A 42 11.76 1.38 -8.28
CA GLU A 42 12.31 0.77 -7.08
C GLU A 42 12.46 -0.75 -7.24
N ILE A 43 11.45 -1.39 -7.83
CA ILE A 43 11.46 -2.85 -8.05
C ILE A 43 12.54 -3.21 -9.08
N GLU A 44 12.59 -2.52 -10.22
CA GLU A 44 13.61 -2.72 -11.25
C GLU A 44 15.03 -2.49 -10.72
N SER A 45 15.22 -1.51 -9.83
CA SER A 45 16.53 -1.25 -9.21
C SER A 45 17.02 -2.38 -8.31
N VAL A 46 16.12 -3.12 -7.67
CA VAL A 46 16.45 -4.28 -6.83
C VAL A 46 16.67 -5.53 -7.67
N LEU A 47 15.77 -5.78 -8.64
CA LEU A 47 15.81 -7.00 -9.44
C LEU A 47 16.80 -6.94 -10.61
N GLN A 48 17.34 -5.75 -10.94
CA GLN A 48 18.20 -5.51 -12.09
C GLN A 48 17.61 -6.09 -13.40
N LYS A 49 16.27 -6.01 -13.53
CA LYS A 49 15.50 -6.60 -14.62
C LYS A 49 14.37 -5.67 -15.03
N ASN A 50 14.06 -5.59 -16.32
CA ASN A 50 12.85 -4.95 -16.81
C ASN A 50 11.64 -5.77 -16.43
N ILE A 51 10.70 -5.19 -15.70
CA ILE A 51 9.53 -5.88 -15.16
C ILE A 51 8.21 -5.39 -15.75
N GLY A 52 8.23 -4.56 -16.81
CA GLY A 52 7.02 -3.96 -17.37
C GLY A 52 5.94 -4.99 -17.73
N GLY A 53 6.31 -6.04 -18.47
CA GLY A 53 5.38 -7.11 -18.85
C GLY A 53 4.89 -7.93 -17.65
N TYR A 54 5.75 -8.16 -16.63
CA TYR A 54 5.33 -8.85 -15.40
C TYR A 54 4.29 -8.05 -14.60
N LEU A 55 4.48 -6.73 -14.47
CA LEU A 55 3.51 -5.87 -13.79
C LEU A 55 2.18 -5.82 -14.55
N GLU A 56 2.24 -5.79 -15.89
CA GLU A 56 1.03 -5.79 -16.72
C GLU A 56 0.23 -7.09 -16.55
N ARG A 57 0.89 -8.25 -16.55
CA ARG A 57 0.23 -9.54 -16.29
C ARG A 57 -0.31 -9.63 -14.87
N LEU A 58 0.46 -9.22 -13.85
CA LEU A 58 0.00 -9.20 -12.46
C LEU A 58 -1.25 -8.34 -12.27
N GLU A 59 -1.37 -7.24 -13.01
CA GLU A 59 -2.51 -6.32 -12.95
C GLU A 59 -3.71 -6.82 -13.78
N ASN A 60 -3.49 -7.23 -15.04
CA ASN A 60 -4.56 -7.43 -16.02
C ASN A 60 -4.97 -8.89 -16.20
N GLU A 61 -4.06 -9.85 -16.00
CA GLU A 61 -4.32 -11.29 -16.16
C GLU A 61 -4.59 -11.96 -14.82
N TYR A 62 -3.70 -11.74 -13.84
CA TYR A 62 -3.78 -12.39 -12.52
C TYR A 62 -4.60 -11.61 -11.49
N HIS A 63 -4.86 -10.31 -11.73
CA HIS A 63 -5.60 -9.42 -10.83
C HIS A 63 -5.08 -9.40 -9.39
N LEU A 64 -3.76 -9.60 -9.20
CA LEU A 64 -3.12 -9.63 -7.88
C LEU A 64 -2.66 -8.26 -7.40
N ILE A 65 -2.41 -7.34 -8.31
CA ILE A 65 -1.99 -5.98 -7.98
C ILE A 65 -2.87 -4.96 -8.69
N THR A 66 -2.99 -3.78 -8.08
CA THR A 66 -3.63 -2.61 -8.68
C THR A 66 -2.67 -1.44 -8.73
N ARG A 67 -2.79 -0.65 -9.77
CA ARG A 67 -2.03 0.58 -9.98
C ARG A 67 -2.80 1.76 -9.43
N ILE A 68 -2.26 2.40 -8.40
CA ILE A 68 -2.86 3.60 -7.80
C ILE A 68 -2.05 4.85 -8.18
N LYS A 69 -2.75 5.98 -8.30
CA LYS A 69 -2.17 7.32 -8.52
C LYS A 69 -2.56 8.25 -7.38
N PRO A 70 -1.74 9.27 -7.07
CA PRO A 70 -2.17 10.27 -6.11
C PRO A 70 -3.43 11.00 -6.62
N ILE A 71 -4.29 11.38 -5.69
CA ILE A 71 -5.46 12.18 -6.04
C ILE A 71 -5.05 13.43 -6.81
N LEU A 72 -5.87 13.88 -7.77
CA LEU A 72 -5.60 15.00 -8.68
C LEU A 72 -4.41 14.76 -9.64
N ALA A 73 -3.86 13.56 -9.73
CA ALA A 73 -2.85 13.26 -10.74
C ALA A 73 -3.44 13.33 -12.15
N LYS A 74 -2.67 13.90 -13.09
CA LYS A 74 -3.04 13.88 -14.51
C LYS A 74 -3.14 12.42 -15.01
N PRO A 75 -4.05 12.09 -15.94
CA PRO A 75 -4.20 10.73 -16.49
C PRO A 75 -2.88 10.12 -16.96
N ALA A 76 -2.02 10.88 -17.64
CA ALA A 76 -0.71 10.46 -18.14
C ALA A 76 0.40 10.46 -17.07
N SER A 77 0.09 10.72 -15.80
CA SER A 77 1.10 10.76 -14.73
C SER A 77 1.79 9.42 -14.56
N ARG A 78 3.13 9.46 -14.51
CA ARG A 78 3.99 8.31 -14.16
C ARG A 78 4.21 8.18 -12.66
N ASN A 79 3.69 9.12 -11.84
CA ASN A 79 3.72 9.02 -10.39
C ASN A 79 2.63 8.06 -9.94
N GLN A 80 2.98 6.79 -9.82
CA GLN A 80 2.05 5.71 -9.49
C GLN A 80 2.73 4.67 -8.60
N LYS A 81 1.93 3.97 -7.81
CA LYS A 81 2.32 2.87 -6.95
C LYS A 81 1.55 1.61 -7.33
N TYR A 82 2.18 0.46 -7.18
CA TYR A 82 1.53 -0.84 -7.26
C TYR A 82 1.23 -1.33 -5.84
N VAL A 83 0.03 -1.79 -5.62
CA VAL A 83 -0.43 -2.34 -4.34
C VAL A 83 -0.96 -3.74 -4.55
N LEU A 84 -0.71 -4.63 -3.61
CA LEU A 84 -1.25 -5.98 -3.60
C LEU A 84 -2.70 -5.90 -3.11
N GLU A 85 -3.63 -6.48 -3.86
CA GLU A 85 -5.06 -6.40 -3.53
C GLU A 85 -5.44 -7.34 -2.38
N ASP A 86 -4.98 -8.57 -2.44
CA ASP A 86 -5.29 -9.57 -1.44
C ASP A 86 -4.47 -9.37 -0.16
N ASN A 87 -5.18 -9.26 0.98
CA ASN A 87 -4.55 -8.99 2.28
C ASN A 87 -3.80 -10.21 2.82
N PHE A 88 -4.28 -11.43 2.52
CA PHE A 88 -3.60 -12.66 2.93
C PHE A 88 -2.27 -12.77 2.19
N LEU A 89 -2.28 -12.62 0.86
CA LEU A 89 -1.06 -12.65 0.05
C LEU A 89 -0.08 -11.54 0.44
N ASN A 90 -0.59 -10.33 0.74
CA ASN A 90 0.24 -9.23 1.21
C ASN A 90 0.95 -9.57 2.54
N PHE A 91 0.23 -10.17 3.50
CA PHE A 91 0.81 -10.67 4.75
C PHE A 91 1.80 -11.80 4.47
N TRP A 92 1.41 -12.76 3.63
CA TRP A 92 2.22 -13.93 3.31
C TRP A 92 3.56 -13.55 2.67
N PHE A 93 3.55 -12.72 1.63
CA PHE A 93 4.80 -12.25 0.99
C PHE A 93 5.67 -11.44 1.95
N ARG A 94 5.06 -10.59 2.78
CA ARG A 94 5.79 -9.71 3.69
C ARG A 94 6.46 -10.44 4.85
N PHE A 95 5.79 -11.44 5.43
CA PHE A 95 6.21 -12.06 6.68
C PHE A 95 6.56 -13.54 6.57
N ILE A 96 6.03 -14.25 5.60
CA ILE A 96 6.30 -15.68 5.40
C ILE A 96 7.34 -15.86 4.29
N TYR A 97 7.00 -15.52 3.07
CA TYR A 97 7.89 -15.73 1.93
C TYR A 97 9.24 -15.02 2.07
N LYS A 98 9.23 -13.78 2.51
CA LYS A 98 10.44 -12.99 2.75
C LYS A 98 11.39 -13.65 3.76
N TYR A 99 10.85 -14.34 4.75
CA TYR A 99 11.61 -15.01 5.82
C TYR A 99 11.61 -16.54 5.70
N ARG A 100 11.34 -17.07 4.50
CA ARG A 100 11.23 -18.51 4.27
C ARG A 100 12.46 -19.30 4.75
N SER A 101 13.68 -18.83 4.49
CA SER A 101 14.89 -19.51 4.96
C SER A 101 14.98 -19.57 6.49
N THR A 102 14.46 -18.57 7.18
CA THR A 102 14.37 -18.56 8.66
C THR A 102 13.33 -19.58 9.15
N ILE A 103 12.24 -19.74 8.42
CA ILE A 103 11.18 -20.70 8.67
C ILE A 103 11.67 -22.12 8.43
N GLU A 104 12.36 -22.36 7.31
CA GLU A 104 12.94 -23.66 6.92
C GLU A 104 13.90 -24.24 7.98
N ILE A 105 14.62 -23.37 8.70
CA ILE A 105 15.47 -23.80 9.84
C ILE A 105 14.73 -23.83 11.18
N GLY A 106 13.39 -23.72 11.19
CA GLY A 106 12.56 -23.78 12.40
C GLY A 106 12.61 -22.56 13.32
N ASN A 107 13.23 -21.44 12.91
CA ASN A 107 13.34 -20.24 13.77
C ASN A 107 12.07 -19.36 13.74
N PHE A 108 10.92 -19.94 14.10
CA PHE A 108 9.63 -19.25 14.15
C PHE A 108 9.61 -18.08 15.13
N ASN A 109 10.41 -18.17 16.22
CA ASN A 109 10.46 -17.09 17.22
C ASN A 109 11.00 -15.77 16.62
N TYR A 110 11.96 -15.85 15.72
CA TYR A 110 12.44 -14.67 15.01
C TYR A 110 11.33 -14.06 14.13
N VAL A 111 10.63 -14.89 13.36
CA VAL A 111 9.54 -14.43 12.48
C VAL A 111 8.41 -13.79 13.30
N LYS A 112 8.03 -14.39 14.43
CA LYS A 112 7.04 -13.81 15.35
C LYS A 112 7.47 -12.43 15.88
N LYS A 113 8.76 -12.24 16.20
CA LYS A 113 9.30 -10.92 16.61
C LYS A 113 9.21 -9.90 15.48
N VAL A 114 9.54 -10.30 14.24
CA VAL A 114 9.43 -9.43 13.07
C VAL A 114 7.99 -9.01 12.83
N ILE A 115 7.04 -9.97 12.87
CA ILE A 115 5.62 -9.67 12.73
C ILE A 115 5.18 -8.64 13.79
N LYS A 116 5.48 -8.88 15.07
CA LYS A 116 5.13 -7.93 16.16
C LYS A 116 5.70 -6.53 15.94
N ARG A 117 6.94 -6.43 15.49
CA ARG A 117 7.60 -5.14 15.20
C ARG A 117 6.93 -4.37 14.06
N ASP A 118 6.63 -5.06 12.97
CA ASP A 118 6.23 -4.43 11.72
C ASP A 118 4.72 -4.45 11.47
N PHE A 119 3.94 -5.13 12.33
CA PHE A 119 2.50 -5.29 12.17
C PHE A 119 1.74 -3.97 12.14
N SER A 120 2.15 -2.99 12.95
CA SER A 120 1.48 -1.68 12.95
C SER A 120 1.61 -0.95 11.63
N THR A 121 2.75 -1.09 10.94
CA THR A 121 2.95 -0.52 9.59
C THR A 121 2.15 -1.27 8.54
N PHE A 122 2.08 -2.60 8.65
CA PHE A 122 1.27 -3.43 7.78
C PHE A 122 -0.23 -3.12 7.92
N ALA A 123 -0.73 -3.15 9.15
CA ALA A 123 -2.13 -2.88 9.47
C ALA A 123 -2.55 -1.44 9.17
N GLY A 124 -1.61 -0.48 9.24
CA GLY A 124 -1.86 0.91 8.90
C GLY A 124 -2.40 1.08 7.48
N LYS A 125 -1.84 0.37 6.50
CA LYS A 125 -2.34 0.44 5.11
C LYS A 125 -3.74 -0.16 4.94
N PHE A 126 -4.08 -1.18 5.69
CA PHE A 126 -5.43 -1.72 5.73
C PHE A 126 -6.41 -0.72 6.36
N LEU A 127 -5.99 -0.07 7.44
CA LEU A 127 -6.78 0.95 8.13
C LEU A 127 -7.05 2.17 7.23
N GLU A 128 -6.08 2.62 6.45
CA GLU A 128 -6.26 3.67 5.44
C GLU A 128 -7.36 3.29 4.43
N LYS A 129 -7.31 2.07 3.86
CA LYS A 129 -8.35 1.55 2.94
C LYS A 129 -9.74 1.53 3.61
N MET A 130 -9.82 1.10 4.87
CA MET A 130 -11.07 1.05 5.62
C MET A 130 -11.67 2.45 5.80
N PHE A 131 -10.90 3.45 6.20
CA PHE A 131 -11.39 4.81 6.35
C PHE A 131 -11.76 5.46 5.01
N ILE A 132 -11.00 5.19 3.93
CA ILE A 132 -11.37 5.61 2.58
C ILE A 132 -12.75 5.06 2.20
N HIS A 133 -12.97 3.75 2.43
CA HIS A 133 -14.26 3.12 2.16
C HIS A 133 -15.39 3.72 3.00
N PHE A 134 -15.16 3.94 4.29
CA PHE A 134 -16.12 4.57 5.19
C PHE A 134 -16.49 5.99 4.75
N LEU A 135 -15.49 6.80 4.37
CA LEU A 135 -15.74 8.15 3.85
C LEU A 135 -16.49 8.12 2.51
N ALA A 136 -16.16 7.18 1.63
CA ALA A 136 -16.87 6.99 0.35
C ALA A 136 -18.34 6.65 0.58
N SER A 137 -18.64 5.74 1.51
CA SER A 137 -20.00 5.35 1.86
C SER A 137 -20.86 6.50 2.45
N SER A 138 -20.23 7.58 2.92
CA SER A 138 -20.95 8.76 3.42
C SER A 138 -21.59 9.60 2.31
N ASN A 139 -21.21 9.40 1.05
CA ASN A 139 -21.63 10.19 -0.13
C ASN A 139 -21.39 11.71 0.00
N LYS A 140 -20.51 12.13 0.92
CA LYS A 140 -20.21 13.55 1.17
C LYS A 140 -19.12 14.11 0.26
N TYR A 141 -18.33 13.23 -0.38
CA TYR A 141 -17.15 13.62 -1.14
C TYR A 141 -17.29 13.18 -2.60
N THR A 142 -16.81 14.01 -3.51
CA THR A 142 -16.81 13.73 -4.95
C THR A 142 -15.59 12.95 -5.37
N ASP A 143 -14.49 13.14 -4.67
CA ASP A 143 -13.23 12.45 -4.93
C ASP A 143 -12.56 12.09 -3.60
N ILE A 144 -12.06 10.85 -3.49
CA ILE A 144 -11.34 10.38 -2.32
C ILE A 144 -10.13 9.56 -2.78
N GLY A 145 -9.00 9.79 -2.14
CA GLY A 145 -7.77 9.03 -2.42
C GLY A 145 -6.64 9.41 -1.48
N SER A 146 -5.47 8.88 -1.74
CA SER A 146 -4.24 9.28 -1.04
C SER A 146 -3.48 10.30 -1.89
N TYR A 147 -2.62 11.07 -1.25
CA TYR A 147 -1.76 12.02 -1.94
C TYR A 147 -0.29 11.74 -1.64
N TRP A 148 0.55 11.85 -2.64
CA TRP A 148 2.01 11.87 -2.51
C TRP A 148 2.64 12.59 -3.69
N GLU A 149 3.82 13.13 -3.48
CA GLU A 149 4.63 13.74 -4.52
C GLU A 149 5.68 12.74 -5.04
N ARG A 150 6.42 13.15 -6.05
CA ARG A 150 7.46 12.30 -6.66
C ARG A 150 8.49 11.87 -5.61
N GLY A 151 8.84 10.59 -5.61
CA GLY A 151 9.75 10.01 -4.61
C GLY A 151 9.08 9.77 -3.26
N ASN A 152 7.77 9.60 -3.22
CA ASN A 152 6.97 9.36 -2.00
C ASN A 152 7.07 10.50 -0.98
N GLN A 153 7.38 11.72 -1.43
CA GLN A 153 7.43 12.88 -0.55
C GLN A 153 6.01 13.39 -0.26
N ASN A 154 5.86 14.10 0.87
CA ASN A 154 4.62 14.77 1.26
C ASN A 154 3.40 13.86 1.24
N GLU A 155 3.56 12.58 1.64
CA GLU A 155 2.46 11.62 1.66
C GLU A 155 1.40 12.03 2.69
N ILE A 156 0.11 12.05 2.24
CA ILE A 156 -1.08 12.26 3.06
C ILE A 156 -1.95 11.02 2.86
N ASP A 157 -2.32 10.39 3.96
CA ASP A 157 -2.98 9.08 3.95
C ASP A 157 -4.36 9.18 3.28
N ILE A 158 -5.14 10.23 3.58
CA ILE A 158 -6.46 10.47 2.98
C ILE A 158 -6.60 11.93 2.58
N VAL A 159 -7.05 12.14 1.35
CA VAL A 159 -7.54 13.41 0.82
C VAL A 159 -8.94 13.18 0.29
N ALA A 160 -9.95 13.86 0.84
CA ALA A 160 -11.34 13.76 0.40
C ALA A 160 -11.86 15.14 0.01
N ILE A 161 -12.35 15.27 -1.22
CA ILE A 161 -12.73 16.53 -1.84
C ILE A 161 -14.23 16.55 -2.08
N ASN A 162 -14.90 17.61 -1.65
CA ASN A 162 -16.25 17.94 -2.06
C ASN A 162 -16.22 19.16 -3.01
N LYS A 163 -16.47 18.92 -4.29
CA LYS A 163 -16.41 19.96 -5.32
C LYS A 163 -17.59 20.94 -5.24
N GLU A 164 -18.72 20.52 -4.72
CA GLU A 164 -19.93 21.36 -4.60
C GLU A 164 -19.78 22.38 -3.48
N THR A 165 -19.38 21.92 -2.30
CA THR A 165 -19.21 22.78 -1.12
C THR A 165 -17.83 23.41 -1.02
N LYS A 166 -16.90 23.10 -1.94
CA LYS A 166 -15.52 23.57 -1.94
C LYS A 166 -14.77 23.23 -0.64
N LYS A 167 -14.96 22.02 -0.13
CA LYS A 167 -14.29 21.54 1.09
C LYS A 167 -13.34 20.39 0.80
N VAL A 168 -12.21 20.39 1.50
CA VAL A 168 -11.20 19.34 1.44
C VAL A 168 -10.88 18.85 2.84
N LEU A 169 -11.03 17.55 3.06
CA LEU A 169 -10.56 16.89 4.25
C LEU A 169 -9.17 16.27 3.97
N LEU A 170 -8.19 16.61 4.76
CA LEU A 170 -6.88 16.01 4.80
C LEU A 170 -6.73 15.20 6.09
N ALA A 171 -6.41 13.92 6.00
CA ALA A 171 -6.31 13.11 7.20
C ALA A 171 -5.05 12.24 7.24
N GLU A 172 -4.53 12.09 8.47
CA GLU A 172 -3.53 11.12 8.85
C GLU A 172 -4.22 9.92 9.51
N VAL A 173 -3.78 8.72 9.17
CA VAL A 173 -4.32 7.46 9.73
C VAL A 173 -3.23 6.75 10.50
N LYS A 174 -3.49 6.42 11.76
CA LYS A 174 -2.57 5.62 12.60
C LYS A 174 -3.35 4.55 13.36
N LEU A 175 -2.73 3.41 13.56
CA LEU A 175 -3.31 2.34 14.37
C LEU A 175 -3.51 2.77 15.83
N ARG A 176 -2.64 3.64 16.32
CA ARG A 176 -2.63 4.14 17.70
C ARG A 176 -2.81 5.65 17.73
N PRO A 177 -3.78 6.19 18.51
CA PRO A 177 -4.07 7.62 18.58
C PRO A 177 -2.86 8.48 18.95
N GLU A 178 -2.02 8.01 19.86
CA GLU A 178 -0.84 8.74 20.34
C GLU A 178 0.25 8.96 19.27
N LYS A 179 0.15 8.27 18.13
CA LYS A 179 1.03 8.43 16.98
C LYS A 179 0.51 9.42 15.93
N LEU A 180 -0.69 9.95 16.10
CA LEU A 180 -1.25 10.94 15.20
C LEU A 180 -0.51 12.28 15.32
N ASN A 181 -0.15 12.86 14.18
CA ASN A 181 0.46 14.19 14.11
C ASN A 181 -0.15 15.00 12.96
N THR A 182 -1.36 15.49 13.17
CA THR A 182 -2.09 16.29 12.17
C THR A 182 -1.42 17.64 11.88
N ARG A 183 -0.56 18.16 12.78
CA ARG A 183 0.16 19.43 12.60
C ARG A 183 1.09 19.45 11.40
N ILE A 184 1.52 18.29 10.92
CA ILE A 184 2.39 18.19 9.73
C ILE A 184 1.61 18.24 8.42
N LEU A 185 0.29 17.99 8.43
CA LEU A 185 -0.53 17.95 7.23
C LEU A 185 -0.50 19.24 6.40
N PRO A 186 -0.58 20.46 7.00
CA PRO A 186 -0.47 21.70 6.24
C PRO A 186 0.86 21.83 5.50
N VAL A 187 1.95 21.34 6.08
CA VAL A 187 3.28 21.39 5.42
C VAL A 187 3.32 20.45 4.22
N LYS A 188 2.77 19.24 4.37
CA LYS A 188 2.66 18.25 3.30
C LYS A 188 1.72 18.70 2.19
N ALA A 189 0.70 19.51 2.52
CA ALA A 189 -0.36 19.92 1.60
C ALA A 189 -0.06 21.19 0.81
N ARG A 190 1.12 21.79 0.90
CA ARG A 190 1.46 23.09 0.24
C ARG A 190 1.06 23.13 -1.23
N LYS A 191 1.30 22.04 -1.97
CA LYS A 191 0.96 21.97 -3.38
C LYS A 191 -0.54 21.80 -3.61
N LEU A 192 -1.24 21.10 -2.71
CA LEU A 192 -2.70 20.99 -2.76
C LEU A 192 -3.37 22.36 -2.54
N PHE A 193 -2.85 23.20 -1.63
CA PHE A 193 -3.35 24.58 -1.46
C PHE A 193 -3.23 25.39 -2.75
N SER A 194 -2.14 25.20 -3.50
CA SER A 194 -1.96 25.90 -4.77
C SER A 194 -2.91 25.40 -5.87
N LEU A 195 -3.27 24.11 -5.84
CA LEU A 195 -4.20 23.50 -6.80
C LEU A 195 -5.67 23.77 -6.48
N LEU A 196 -6.00 23.91 -5.21
CA LEU A 196 -7.38 24.04 -4.68
C LEU A 196 -7.53 25.35 -3.90
N LYS A 197 -7.16 26.48 -4.53
CA LYS A 197 -7.11 27.82 -3.88
C LYS A 197 -8.42 28.27 -3.25
N ASP A 198 -9.56 27.90 -3.89
CA ASP A 198 -10.89 28.34 -3.48
C ASP A 198 -11.58 27.33 -2.54
N TYR A 199 -10.81 26.38 -1.97
CA TYR A 199 -11.35 25.36 -1.09
C TYR A 199 -10.98 25.63 0.37
N GLU A 200 -11.92 25.31 1.27
CA GLU A 200 -11.69 25.26 2.71
C GLU A 200 -11.06 23.91 3.10
N PHE A 201 -10.00 23.95 3.90
CA PHE A 201 -9.27 22.76 4.31
C PHE A 201 -9.54 22.38 5.77
N GLU A 202 -9.93 21.13 5.99
CA GLU A 202 -10.09 20.52 7.31
C GLU A 202 -8.99 19.46 7.51
N PHE A 203 -8.44 19.39 8.74
CA PHE A 203 -7.36 18.45 9.10
C PHE A 203 -7.85 17.52 10.20
N LYS A 204 -7.76 16.20 9.96
CA LYS A 204 -8.19 15.18 10.93
C LYS A 204 -7.15 14.07 11.11
N GLY A 205 -7.22 13.44 12.28
CA GLY A 205 -6.55 12.17 12.57
C GLY A 205 -7.60 11.06 12.72
N PHE A 206 -7.34 9.92 12.11
CA PHE A 206 -8.16 8.72 12.28
C PHE A 206 -7.34 7.60 12.93
N SER A 207 -7.93 6.93 13.91
CA SER A 207 -7.35 5.77 14.60
C SER A 207 -8.42 4.79 15.02
N LEU A 208 -8.00 3.60 15.47
CA LEU A 208 -8.88 2.65 16.15
C LEU A 208 -9.12 3.07 17.59
#